data_87108917bb94dd1466dd2dff89c584b3
#
_entry.id   87108917bb94dd1466dd2dff89c584b3
#
_cell.length_a   1.000
_cell.length_b   1.000
_cell.length_c   1.000
_cell.angle_alpha   90.00
_cell.angle_beta   90.00
_cell.angle_gamma   90.00
#
_symmetry.space_group_name_H-M   'P 1'
#
loop_
_entity.id
_entity.type
_entity.pdbx_description
1 polymer ?
#
loop_
_entity_poly.entity_id
_entity_poly.type
_entity_poly.pdbx_seq_one_letter_code
_entity_poly.pdbx_strand_id
1 'polypeptide(L)'
;IETGNAGTVESSSIEAVMIPELDRRTLCVSSQAGCKMGCKFCMTGRQGFHGNLSAADILSQFVSVDEAEQLTGTVFMGMGEPLDNYDNVKRAIDVLTADWGFGWSPKRITLSSIGVLPTLKRYLDETRCHLAISMHDAFPDERGELMPVQRSYDIKEVIGLIRQYDFTGQRRVSFEYTMFDGFNDDKRHCDAIIRLLSGLECRVNLIRFHKIPDFPYQSSSDGVMTVFRDRLNKAGITATVRASRGEDIFAACGMLAGRHKT
;
A
#
# COMPACT_ATOMS: atom_id res chain seq x y z
N ILE A 1 -18.00 -6.83 -3.54
CA ILE A 1 -17.87 -8.24 -3.97
C ILE A 1 -18.00 -9.11 -2.71
N GLU A 2 -18.93 -10.04 -2.70
CA GLU A 2 -19.07 -11.02 -1.62
C GLU A 2 -18.18 -12.22 -1.91
N THR A 3 -17.38 -12.63 -0.91
CA THR A 3 -16.52 -13.80 -1.02
C THR A 3 -17.14 -14.94 -0.22
N GLY A 4 -17.44 -16.07 -0.87
CA GLY A 4 -17.95 -17.28 -0.24
C GLY A 4 -16.84 -18.31 -0.04
N ASN A 5 -16.63 -18.74 1.19
CA ASN A 5 -15.82 -19.91 1.50
C ASN A 5 -16.74 -21.09 1.84
N ALA A 6 -16.49 -22.27 1.29
CA ALA A 6 -17.36 -23.44 1.44
C ALA A 6 -17.27 -24.04 2.87
N GLY A 7 -17.91 -23.37 3.82
CA GLY A 7 -18.06 -23.77 5.21
C GLY A 7 -18.55 -22.59 6.01
N THR A 8 -19.86 -22.46 6.20
CA THR A 8 -20.59 -21.52 7.08
C THR A 8 -19.78 -20.31 7.57
N VAL A 9 -19.34 -19.47 6.66
CA VAL A 9 -18.67 -18.22 6.96
C VAL A 9 -19.63 -17.11 6.63
N GLU A 10 -19.87 -16.20 7.58
CA GLU A 10 -20.52 -14.93 7.31
C GLU A 10 -19.90 -14.30 6.08
N SER A 11 -20.70 -13.87 5.11
CA SER A 11 -20.24 -13.23 3.89
C SER A 11 -19.47 -11.97 4.26
N SER A 12 -18.17 -11.95 3.97
CA SER A 12 -17.32 -10.77 4.20
C SER A 12 -17.34 -9.90 2.96
N SER A 13 -17.61 -8.61 3.13
CA SER A 13 -17.51 -7.64 2.05
C SER A 13 -16.08 -7.15 1.89
N ILE A 14 -15.66 -6.98 0.65
CA ILE A 14 -14.42 -6.31 0.27
C ILE A 14 -14.71 -5.12 -0.64
N GLU A 15 -13.80 -4.17 -0.66
CA GLU A 15 -13.90 -2.98 -1.48
C GLU A 15 -12.76 -2.95 -2.49
N ALA A 16 -13.10 -2.61 -3.73
CA ALA A 16 -12.15 -2.23 -4.77
C ALA A 16 -12.49 -0.81 -5.24
N VAL A 17 -11.48 -0.03 -5.57
CA VAL A 17 -11.65 1.38 -5.91
C VAL A 17 -11.03 1.67 -7.26
N MET A 18 -11.84 2.12 -8.22
CA MET A 18 -11.34 2.63 -9.48
C MET A 18 -10.88 4.10 -9.30
N ILE A 19 -9.63 4.37 -9.67
CA ILE A 19 -8.99 5.67 -9.55
C ILE A 19 -8.75 6.23 -10.96
N PRO A 20 -9.60 7.16 -11.44
CA PRO A 20 -9.39 7.81 -12.73
C PRO A 20 -8.33 8.90 -12.61
N GLU A 21 -7.44 9.00 -13.59
CA GLU A 21 -6.44 10.06 -13.72
C GLU A 21 -6.09 10.31 -15.18
N LEU A 22 -6.62 11.39 -15.76
CA LEU A 22 -6.40 11.70 -17.17
C LEU A 22 -6.61 10.45 -18.07
N ASP A 23 -5.51 9.93 -18.65
CA ASP A 23 -5.52 8.74 -19.49
C ASP A 23 -5.32 7.43 -18.70
N ARG A 24 -5.26 7.51 -17.35
CA ARG A 24 -5.04 6.33 -16.50
C ARG A 24 -6.31 5.95 -15.76
N ARG A 25 -6.56 4.65 -15.71
CA ARG A 25 -7.59 4.02 -14.89
C ARG A 25 -6.94 2.94 -14.06
N THR A 26 -6.65 3.27 -12.81
CA THR A 26 -5.94 2.36 -11.89
C THR A 26 -6.96 1.74 -10.96
N LEU A 27 -6.99 0.41 -10.90
CA LEU A 27 -7.82 -0.29 -9.93
C LEU A 27 -7.00 -0.53 -8.64
N CYS A 28 -7.50 -0.02 -7.53
CA CYS A 28 -7.02 -0.36 -6.19
C CYS A 28 -7.76 -1.60 -5.72
N VAL A 29 -7.04 -2.71 -5.54
CA VAL A 29 -7.61 -4.02 -5.22
C VAL A 29 -7.27 -4.46 -3.82
N SER A 30 -8.19 -5.23 -3.23
CA SER A 30 -8.05 -5.90 -1.94
C SER A 30 -7.42 -7.28 -2.11
N SER A 31 -6.66 -7.72 -1.10
CA SER A 31 -6.02 -9.04 -1.04
C SER A 31 -6.56 -9.91 0.09
N GLN A 32 -7.25 -9.32 1.05
CA GLN A 32 -7.85 -10.01 2.19
C GLN A 32 -9.17 -9.33 2.56
N ALA A 33 -10.05 -10.04 3.23
CA ALA A 33 -11.15 -9.47 3.99
C ALA A 33 -10.62 -9.12 5.38
N GLY A 34 -10.53 -7.83 5.70
CA GLY A 34 -9.83 -7.33 6.89
C GLY A 34 -8.30 -7.43 6.80
N CYS A 35 -7.59 -7.24 7.91
CA CYS A 35 -6.12 -7.25 7.94
C CYS A 35 -5.60 -7.57 9.36
N LYS A 36 -4.58 -8.45 9.45
CA LYS A 36 -3.94 -8.83 10.73
C LYS A 36 -2.97 -7.79 11.26
N MET A 37 -2.51 -6.85 10.43
CA MET A 37 -1.37 -5.99 10.75
C MET A 37 -1.67 -4.95 11.82
N GLY A 38 -2.94 -4.64 12.08
CA GLY A 38 -3.39 -3.82 13.20
C GLY A 38 -2.90 -2.37 13.16
N CYS A 39 -2.62 -1.82 11.98
CA CYS A 39 -2.22 -0.41 11.84
C CYS A 39 -3.31 0.50 12.41
N LYS A 40 -2.96 1.33 13.40
CA LYS A 40 -3.94 2.10 14.19
C LYS A 40 -4.65 3.19 13.38
N PHE A 41 -4.02 3.66 12.31
CA PHE A 41 -4.54 4.69 11.39
C PHE A 41 -5.30 4.12 10.18
N CYS A 42 -5.55 2.80 10.16
CA CYS A 42 -6.19 2.12 9.03
C CYS A 42 -7.48 1.43 9.48
N MET A 43 -8.60 1.75 8.85
CA MET A 43 -9.91 1.15 9.16
C MET A 43 -9.90 -0.37 8.95
N THR A 44 -9.31 -0.85 7.87
CA THR A 44 -9.17 -2.29 7.61
C THR A 44 -8.37 -3.01 8.71
N GLY A 45 -7.27 -2.40 9.19
CA GLY A 45 -6.45 -2.97 10.27
C GLY A 45 -7.18 -3.01 11.62
N ARG A 46 -8.13 -2.11 11.84
CA ARG A 46 -8.93 -2.04 13.07
C ARG A 46 -10.10 -3.03 13.10
N GLN A 47 -10.54 -3.50 11.95
CA GLN A 47 -11.64 -4.48 11.85
C GLN A 47 -11.20 -5.92 12.15
N GLY A 48 -9.90 -6.17 12.20
CA GLY A 48 -9.35 -7.52 12.32
C GLY A 48 -9.31 -8.25 10.97
N PHE A 49 -9.05 -9.54 11.03
CA PHE A 49 -8.86 -10.40 9.86
C PHE A 49 -10.02 -11.39 9.73
N HIS A 50 -10.62 -11.46 8.56
CA HIS A 50 -11.75 -12.34 8.26
C HIS A 50 -11.40 -13.44 7.24
N GLY A 51 -10.33 -13.27 6.44
CA GLY A 51 -9.87 -14.31 5.52
C GLY A 51 -9.00 -13.79 4.38
N ASN A 52 -8.26 -14.71 3.77
CA ASN A 52 -7.51 -14.47 2.55
C ASN A 52 -8.44 -14.57 1.34
N LEU A 53 -8.29 -13.64 0.39
CA LEU A 53 -8.93 -13.76 -0.91
C LEU A 53 -8.19 -14.82 -1.75
N SER A 54 -8.94 -15.66 -2.44
CA SER A 54 -8.35 -16.52 -3.47
C SER A 54 -7.86 -15.70 -4.67
N ALA A 55 -7.04 -16.29 -5.51
CA ALA A 55 -6.62 -15.63 -6.76
C ALA A 55 -7.83 -15.28 -7.64
N ALA A 56 -8.88 -16.11 -7.63
CA ALA A 56 -10.12 -15.83 -8.36
C ALA A 56 -10.87 -14.62 -7.77
N ASP A 57 -10.98 -14.52 -6.44
CA ASP A 57 -11.61 -13.37 -5.77
C ASP A 57 -10.84 -12.07 -6.06
N ILE A 58 -9.50 -12.13 -6.10
CA ILE A 58 -8.66 -10.99 -6.45
C ILE A 58 -8.93 -10.58 -7.92
N LEU A 59 -8.93 -11.53 -8.85
CA LEU A 59 -9.15 -11.27 -10.26
C LEU A 59 -10.58 -10.83 -10.58
N SER A 60 -11.58 -11.30 -9.82
CA SER A 60 -12.97 -10.89 -10.00
C SER A 60 -13.16 -9.38 -9.81
N GLN A 61 -12.33 -8.73 -8.98
CA GLN A 61 -12.39 -7.27 -8.81
C GLN A 61 -12.13 -6.52 -10.12
N PHE A 62 -11.28 -7.07 -11.02
CA PHE A 62 -10.94 -6.44 -12.31
C PHE A 62 -12.09 -6.50 -13.32
N VAL A 63 -12.92 -7.52 -13.24
CA VAL A 63 -14.05 -7.71 -14.18
C VAL A 63 -15.38 -7.20 -13.63
N SER A 64 -15.40 -6.80 -12.36
CA SER A 64 -16.62 -6.31 -11.68
C SER A 64 -16.79 -4.80 -11.72
N VAL A 65 -15.84 -4.06 -12.28
CA VAL A 65 -15.94 -2.60 -12.45
C VAL A 65 -16.42 -2.27 -13.85
N ASP A 66 -17.23 -1.22 -14.01
CA ASP A 66 -17.79 -0.82 -15.29
C ASP A 66 -16.71 -0.48 -16.35
N GLU A 67 -15.55 -0.01 -15.87
CA GLU A 67 -14.40 0.36 -16.72
C GLU A 67 -13.39 -0.78 -16.95
N ALA A 68 -13.77 -2.05 -16.74
CA ALA A 68 -12.88 -3.21 -16.79
C ALA A 68 -11.95 -3.23 -18.03
N GLU A 69 -12.51 -2.97 -19.21
CA GLU A 69 -11.75 -2.95 -20.47
C GLU A 69 -10.81 -1.73 -20.62
N GLN A 70 -11.01 -0.69 -19.81
CA GLN A 70 -10.25 0.55 -19.86
C GLN A 70 -9.16 0.62 -18.79
N LEU A 71 -9.02 -0.41 -17.97
CA LEU A 71 -8.03 -0.43 -16.90
C LEU A 71 -6.61 -0.39 -17.46
N THR A 72 -5.81 0.53 -16.96
CA THR A 72 -4.42 0.73 -17.39
C THR A 72 -3.39 0.22 -16.39
N GLY A 73 -3.81 -0.11 -15.17
CA GLY A 73 -2.93 -0.63 -14.13
C GLY A 73 -3.66 -0.93 -12.82
N THR A 74 -2.92 -1.49 -11.87
CA THR A 74 -3.46 -1.81 -10.56
C THR A 74 -2.48 -1.52 -9.42
N VAL A 75 -3.04 -1.26 -8.25
CA VAL A 75 -2.31 -1.17 -7.00
C VAL A 75 -2.95 -2.10 -5.97
N PHE A 76 -2.16 -2.95 -5.33
CA PHE A 76 -2.58 -3.77 -4.20
C PHE A 76 -2.45 -2.91 -2.93
N MET A 77 -3.36 -1.95 -2.77
CA MET A 77 -3.41 -0.99 -1.67
C MET A 77 -4.80 -0.91 -1.03
N GLY A 78 -5.68 -1.86 -1.36
CA GLY A 78 -6.99 -2.03 -0.76
C GLY A 78 -6.91 -2.71 0.61
N MET A 79 -7.89 -3.55 0.90
CA MET A 79 -7.96 -4.27 2.17
C MET A 79 -6.97 -5.42 2.22
N GLY A 80 -6.27 -5.55 3.37
CA GLY A 80 -5.34 -6.64 3.64
C GLY A 80 -3.86 -6.30 3.41
N GLU A 81 -3.01 -7.25 3.80
CA GLU A 81 -1.58 -7.25 3.52
C GLU A 81 -1.28 -8.27 2.40
N PRO A 82 -0.91 -7.81 1.20
CA PRO A 82 -0.73 -8.72 0.08
C PRO A 82 0.34 -9.78 0.30
N LEU A 83 1.40 -9.47 1.03
CA LEU A 83 2.47 -10.42 1.31
C LEU A 83 2.10 -11.45 2.40
N ASP A 84 1.05 -11.22 3.19
CA ASP A 84 0.47 -12.24 4.09
C ASP A 84 -0.42 -13.23 3.32
N ASN A 85 -0.88 -12.85 2.12
CA ASN A 85 -1.63 -13.70 1.18
C ASN A 85 -0.84 -13.94 -0.13
N TYR A 86 0.47 -14.06 -0.04
CA TYR A 86 1.35 -13.96 -1.20
C TYR A 86 1.06 -14.97 -2.31
N ASP A 87 0.78 -16.23 -1.98
CA ASP A 87 0.57 -17.27 -3.01
C ASP A 87 -0.64 -16.99 -3.91
N ASN A 88 -1.73 -16.48 -3.35
CA ASN A 88 -2.90 -16.08 -4.13
C ASN A 88 -2.64 -14.78 -4.92
N VAL A 89 -1.99 -13.81 -4.29
CA VAL A 89 -1.60 -12.55 -4.94
C VAL A 89 -0.63 -12.83 -6.10
N LYS A 90 0.35 -13.73 -5.92
CA LYS A 90 1.28 -14.12 -6.98
C LYS A 90 0.57 -14.75 -8.17
N ARG A 91 -0.38 -15.68 -7.91
CA ARG A 91 -1.20 -16.29 -8.98
C ARG A 91 -2.01 -15.23 -9.73
N ALA A 92 -2.60 -14.27 -9.02
CA ALA A 92 -3.32 -13.16 -9.67
C ALA A 92 -2.38 -12.30 -10.52
N ILE A 93 -1.18 -11.96 -10.03
CA ILE A 93 -0.15 -11.24 -10.80
C ILE A 93 0.25 -12.02 -12.04
N ASP A 94 0.40 -13.34 -11.94
CA ASP A 94 0.75 -14.19 -13.09
C ASP A 94 -0.32 -14.11 -14.19
N VAL A 95 -1.60 -14.17 -13.83
CA VAL A 95 -2.70 -14.01 -14.80
C VAL A 95 -2.72 -12.59 -15.40
N LEU A 96 -2.48 -11.57 -14.57
CA LEU A 96 -2.44 -10.17 -15.06
C LEU A 96 -1.29 -9.94 -16.05
N THR A 97 -0.18 -10.65 -15.91
CA THR A 97 1.02 -10.45 -16.74
C THR A 97 1.18 -11.46 -17.86
N ALA A 98 0.46 -12.58 -17.83
CA ALA A 98 0.53 -13.63 -18.84
C ALA A 98 -0.10 -13.20 -20.17
N ASP A 99 0.48 -13.62 -21.30
CA ASP A 99 -0.04 -13.33 -22.65
C ASP A 99 -1.44 -13.92 -22.88
N TRP A 100 -1.75 -15.05 -22.23
CA TRP A 100 -3.07 -15.67 -22.26
C TRP A 100 -4.08 -15.06 -21.28
N GLY A 101 -3.62 -14.15 -20.41
CA GLY A 101 -4.43 -13.43 -19.44
C GLY A 101 -4.66 -11.98 -19.87
N PHE A 102 -4.32 -11.02 -18.98
CA PHE A 102 -4.47 -9.60 -19.29
C PHE A 102 -3.33 -9.03 -20.14
N GLY A 103 -2.19 -9.72 -20.25
CA GLY A 103 -1.03 -9.29 -21.03
C GLY A 103 -0.37 -7.99 -20.52
N TRP A 104 -0.54 -7.65 -19.25
CA TRP A 104 -0.03 -6.40 -18.72
C TRP A 104 1.47 -6.44 -18.49
N SER A 105 2.15 -5.35 -18.82
CA SER A 105 3.51 -5.16 -18.35
C SER A 105 3.54 -5.12 -16.81
N PRO A 106 4.53 -5.76 -16.17
CA PRO A 106 4.74 -5.66 -14.72
C PRO A 106 4.79 -4.22 -14.17
N LYS A 107 5.17 -3.24 -14.99
CA LYS A 107 5.16 -1.81 -14.65
C LYS A 107 3.77 -1.24 -14.37
N ARG A 108 2.71 -1.92 -14.79
CA ARG A 108 1.32 -1.52 -14.53
C ARG A 108 0.82 -2.00 -13.16
N ILE A 109 1.64 -2.77 -12.44
CA ILE A 109 1.27 -3.40 -11.18
C ILE A 109 2.18 -2.86 -10.07
N THR A 110 1.57 -2.33 -9.00
CA THR A 110 2.28 -1.96 -7.77
C THR A 110 1.73 -2.76 -6.60
N LEU A 111 2.59 -3.48 -5.91
CA LEU A 111 2.23 -4.15 -4.66
C LEU A 111 2.70 -3.29 -3.49
N SER A 112 1.78 -2.97 -2.58
CA SER A 112 2.10 -2.30 -1.32
C SER A 112 2.18 -3.31 -0.18
N SER A 113 3.16 -3.13 0.70
CA SER A 113 3.34 -4.02 1.86
C SER A 113 3.98 -3.28 3.03
N ILE A 114 3.72 -3.80 4.22
CA ILE A 114 4.41 -3.38 5.45
C ILE A 114 5.84 -3.98 5.53
N GLY A 115 6.17 -4.92 4.64
CA GLY A 115 7.48 -5.57 4.56
C GLY A 115 7.55 -6.93 5.26
N VAL A 116 6.59 -7.84 5.01
CA VAL A 116 6.65 -9.24 5.50
C VAL A 116 7.87 -9.92 4.90
N LEU A 117 8.99 -9.97 5.62
CA LEU A 117 10.32 -10.30 5.10
C LEU A 117 10.41 -11.60 4.29
N PRO A 118 9.86 -12.75 4.74
CA PRO A 118 9.99 -14.01 3.99
C PRO A 118 9.33 -13.94 2.61
N THR A 119 8.13 -13.39 2.55
CA THR A 119 7.37 -13.26 1.30
C THR A 119 7.77 -12.03 0.49
N LEU A 120 8.30 -10.99 1.12
CA LEU A 120 8.93 -9.86 0.43
C LEU A 120 10.12 -10.32 -0.41
N LYS A 121 10.98 -11.19 0.15
CA LYS A 121 12.09 -11.78 -0.59
C LYS A 121 11.59 -12.55 -1.81
N ARG A 122 10.60 -13.42 -1.62
CA ARG A 122 9.98 -14.17 -2.73
C ARG A 122 9.40 -13.22 -3.80
N TYR A 123 8.66 -12.19 -3.39
CA TYR A 123 8.11 -11.20 -4.33
C TYR A 123 9.20 -10.51 -5.16
N LEU A 124 10.31 -10.16 -4.53
CA LEU A 124 11.45 -9.52 -5.19
C LEU A 124 12.17 -10.47 -6.17
N ASP A 125 12.25 -11.74 -5.84
CA ASP A 125 12.85 -12.78 -6.70
C ASP A 125 11.93 -13.18 -7.87
N GLU A 126 10.64 -13.35 -7.58
CA GLU A 126 9.67 -14.00 -8.48
C GLU A 126 8.93 -13.02 -9.40
N THR A 127 8.98 -11.70 -9.14
CA THR A 127 8.25 -10.70 -9.94
C THR A 127 9.13 -9.55 -10.41
N ARG A 128 8.62 -8.75 -11.36
CA ARG A 128 9.21 -7.46 -11.80
C ARG A 128 8.27 -6.29 -11.58
N CYS A 129 7.20 -6.48 -10.84
CA CYS A 129 6.24 -5.44 -10.50
C CYS A 129 6.84 -4.39 -9.56
N HIS A 130 6.25 -3.21 -9.51
CA HIS A 130 6.66 -2.14 -8.60
C HIS A 130 6.35 -2.50 -7.16
N LEU A 131 7.18 -2.03 -6.24
CA LEU A 131 7.02 -2.22 -4.80
C LEU A 131 6.74 -0.88 -4.11
N ALA A 132 5.78 -0.86 -3.21
CA ALA A 132 5.55 0.24 -2.29
C ALA A 132 5.66 -0.30 -0.84
N ILE A 133 6.47 0.35 -0.01
CA ILE A 133 6.65 -0.04 1.40
C ILE A 133 5.95 0.97 2.29
N SER A 134 5.03 0.49 3.11
CA SER A 134 4.38 1.26 4.16
C SER A 134 5.38 1.55 5.29
N MET A 135 6.11 2.66 5.15
CA MET A 135 7.13 3.07 6.12
C MET A 135 6.50 3.84 7.28
N HIS A 136 5.82 4.93 6.99
CA HIS A 136 5.07 5.84 7.87
C HIS A 136 5.86 6.44 9.03
N ASP A 137 6.98 5.85 9.42
CA ASP A 137 7.98 6.42 10.31
C ASP A 137 9.37 5.80 10.07
N ALA A 138 10.44 6.58 10.29
CA ALA A 138 11.83 6.14 10.16
C ALA A 138 12.41 5.66 11.51
N PHE A 139 11.75 5.95 12.62
CA PHE A 139 12.14 5.50 13.94
C PHE A 139 11.36 4.25 14.33
N PRO A 140 12.01 3.11 14.61
CA PRO A 140 11.32 1.85 14.90
C PRO A 140 10.31 1.94 16.06
N ASP A 141 10.64 2.67 17.12
CA ASP A 141 9.77 2.79 18.29
C ASP A 141 8.49 3.57 17.95
N GLU A 142 8.63 4.73 17.29
CA GLU A 142 7.51 5.57 16.84
C GLU A 142 6.69 4.86 15.77
N ARG A 143 7.34 4.16 14.81
CA ARG A 143 6.65 3.29 13.85
C ARG A 143 5.84 2.22 14.57
N GLY A 144 6.37 1.64 15.63
CA GLY A 144 5.69 0.63 16.45
C GLY A 144 4.43 1.15 17.14
N GLU A 145 4.36 2.45 17.43
CA GLU A 145 3.15 3.10 17.96
C GLU A 145 2.03 3.15 16.92
N LEU A 146 2.36 3.39 15.66
CA LEU A 146 1.43 3.43 14.53
C LEU A 146 1.09 2.03 14.00
N MET A 147 2.11 1.17 13.91
CA MET A 147 2.09 -0.12 13.23
C MET A 147 2.69 -1.20 14.15
N PRO A 148 1.87 -1.93 14.91
CA PRO A 148 2.37 -2.98 15.82
C PRO A 148 3.24 -4.05 15.16
N VAL A 149 3.06 -4.25 13.85
CA VAL A 149 3.83 -5.19 13.03
C VAL A 149 5.33 -4.87 12.96
N GLN A 150 5.75 -3.65 13.32
CA GLN A 150 7.16 -3.26 13.44
C GLN A 150 7.96 -4.22 14.36
N ARG A 151 7.30 -4.81 15.38
CA ARG A 151 7.93 -5.78 16.30
C ARG A 151 8.31 -7.09 15.59
N SER A 152 7.61 -7.44 14.51
CA SER A 152 7.87 -8.67 13.74
C SER A 152 8.72 -8.40 12.50
N TYR A 153 8.60 -7.21 11.91
CA TYR A 153 9.29 -6.82 10.69
C TYR A 153 9.83 -5.39 10.83
N ASP A 154 11.07 -5.30 11.31
CA ASP A 154 11.74 -4.02 11.51
C ASP A 154 11.98 -3.32 10.16
N ILE A 155 11.62 -2.04 10.08
CA ILE A 155 11.75 -1.26 8.83
C ILE A 155 13.21 -1.21 8.34
N LYS A 156 14.19 -1.25 9.23
CA LYS A 156 15.60 -1.26 8.86
C LYS A 156 16.00 -2.58 8.20
N GLU A 157 15.46 -3.70 8.68
CA GLU A 157 15.67 -5.02 8.07
C GLU A 157 14.99 -5.10 6.70
N VAL A 158 13.77 -4.56 6.58
CA VAL A 158 13.05 -4.45 5.30
C VAL A 158 13.87 -3.67 4.28
N ILE A 159 14.39 -2.50 4.66
CA ILE A 159 15.25 -1.68 3.79
C ILE A 159 16.58 -2.40 3.49
N GLY A 160 17.14 -3.09 4.47
CA GLY A 160 18.36 -3.91 4.31
C GLY A 160 18.18 -5.01 3.26
N LEU A 161 17.01 -5.68 3.24
CA LEU A 161 16.67 -6.64 2.19
C LEU A 161 16.51 -5.95 0.83
N ILE A 162 15.78 -4.83 0.76
CA ILE A 162 15.54 -4.09 -0.49
C ILE A 162 16.86 -3.63 -1.13
N ARG A 163 17.85 -3.22 -0.34
CA ARG A 163 19.18 -2.80 -0.82
C ARG A 163 19.96 -3.88 -1.57
N GLN A 164 19.56 -5.15 -1.45
CA GLN A 164 20.20 -6.26 -2.17
C GLN A 164 19.69 -6.40 -3.62
N TYR A 165 18.71 -5.58 -4.03
CA TYR A 165 18.08 -5.64 -5.35
C TYR A 165 18.30 -4.35 -6.14
N ASP A 166 18.32 -4.49 -7.47
CA ASP A 166 18.47 -3.36 -8.40
C ASP A 166 17.09 -2.75 -8.74
N PHE A 167 16.98 -1.45 -8.53
CA PHE A 167 15.81 -0.64 -8.88
C PHE A 167 16.11 0.45 -9.91
N THR A 168 17.29 0.45 -10.50
CA THR A 168 17.70 1.45 -11.53
C THR A 168 17.01 1.22 -12.86
N GLY A 169 16.47 0.01 -13.08
CA GLY A 169 15.83 -0.38 -14.33
C GLY A 169 14.32 -0.14 -14.37
N GLN A 170 13.59 -1.18 -14.74
CA GLN A 170 12.13 -1.09 -14.93
C GLN A 170 11.32 -1.14 -13.64
N ARG A 171 11.80 -1.87 -12.64
CA ARG A 171 11.19 -1.97 -11.32
C ARG A 171 11.45 -0.68 -10.54
N ARG A 172 10.47 -0.26 -9.76
CA ARG A 172 10.61 0.88 -8.85
C ARG A 172 10.25 0.46 -7.43
N VAL A 173 10.92 1.07 -6.46
CA VAL A 173 10.51 1.03 -5.06
C VAL A 173 10.09 2.42 -4.59
N SER A 174 8.97 2.48 -3.87
CA SER A 174 8.53 3.68 -3.17
C SER A 174 8.31 3.38 -1.69
N PHE A 175 8.42 4.43 -0.88
CA PHE A 175 8.11 4.40 0.55
C PHE A 175 6.92 5.31 0.79
N GLU A 176 5.85 4.74 1.31
CA GLU A 176 4.62 5.45 1.63
C GLU A 176 4.74 6.02 3.05
N TYR A 177 4.51 7.31 3.19
CA TYR A 177 4.70 8.05 4.42
C TYR A 177 3.50 8.93 4.72
N THR A 178 2.58 8.43 5.55
CA THR A 178 1.44 9.21 6.02
C THR A 178 1.92 10.20 7.07
N MET A 179 1.63 11.49 6.87
CA MET A 179 2.10 12.55 7.72
C MET A 179 1.05 12.93 8.75
N PHE A 180 1.44 12.88 10.03
CA PHE A 180 0.62 13.24 11.17
C PHE A 180 1.17 14.49 11.85
N ASP A 181 0.31 15.49 12.02
CA ASP A 181 0.65 16.79 12.61
C ASP A 181 1.25 16.62 14.01
N GLY A 182 2.45 17.19 14.19
CA GLY A 182 3.20 17.16 15.44
C GLY A 182 3.71 15.78 15.88
N PHE A 183 3.59 14.74 15.05
CA PHE A 183 4.08 13.40 15.39
C PHE A 183 5.30 13.00 14.54
N ASN A 184 5.15 12.94 13.21
CA ASN A 184 6.21 12.45 12.32
C ASN A 184 6.55 13.43 11.18
N ASP A 185 6.20 14.70 11.31
CA ASP A 185 6.26 15.70 10.24
C ASP A 185 7.34 16.77 10.43
N ASP A 186 8.20 16.60 11.41
CA ASP A 186 9.27 17.56 11.74
C ASP A 186 10.58 17.31 10.98
N LYS A 187 11.54 18.22 11.18
CA LYS A 187 12.89 18.14 10.59
C LYS A 187 13.64 16.86 11.00
N ARG A 188 13.48 16.39 12.25
CA ARG A 188 14.15 15.21 12.79
C ARG A 188 13.75 13.96 12.00
N HIS A 189 12.45 13.81 11.70
CA HIS A 189 11.90 12.70 10.92
C HIS A 189 12.38 12.76 9.46
N CYS A 190 12.33 13.95 8.84
CA CYS A 190 12.84 14.12 7.48
C CYS A 190 14.32 13.72 7.37
N ASP A 191 15.15 14.17 8.33
CA ASP A 191 16.58 13.83 8.36
C ASP A 191 16.82 12.32 8.62
N ALA A 192 15.95 11.68 9.39
CA ALA A 192 16.01 10.23 9.60
C ALA A 192 15.69 9.46 8.32
N ILE A 193 14.67 9.87 7.56
CA ILE A 193 14.36 9.28 6.24
C ILE A 193 15.54 9.45 5.28
N ILE A 194 16.13 10.65 5.22
CA ILE A 194 17.28 10.93 4.35
C ILE A 194 18.43 9.97 4.68
N ARG A 195 18.76 9.79 5.95
CA ARG A 195 19.83 8.86 6.37
C ARG A 195 19.47 7.41 6.06
N LEU A 196 18.23 7.02 6.35
CA LEU A 196 17.76 5.65 6.21
C LEU A 196 17.71 5.21 4.74
N LEU A 197 17.36 6.11 3.81
CA LEU A 197 17.22 5.82 2.38
C LEU A 197 18.44 6.26 1.54
N SER A 198 19.48 6.85 2.15
CA SER A 198 20.68 7.29 1.45
C SER A 198 21.27 6.19 0.58
N GLY A 199 21.56 6.50 -0.69
CA GLY A 199 22.15 5.56 -1.65
C GLY A 199 21.19 4.49 -2.19
N LEU A 200 19.90 4.53 -1.86
CA LEU A 200 18.90 3.67 -2.45
C LEU A 200 18.13 4.43 -3.55
N GLU A 201 18.09 3.88 -4.76
CA GLU A 201 17.24 4.42 -5.84
C GLU A 201 15.78 4.17 -5.51
N CYS A 202 15.11 5.20 -4.97
CA CYS A 202 13.75 5.07 -4.48
C CYS A 202 12.96 6.39 -4.58
N ARG A 203 11.68 6.31 -4.23
CA ARG A 203 10.78 7.47 -4.10
C ARG A 203 10.14 7.47 -2.72
N VAL A 204 9.74 8.65 -2.25
CA VAL A 204 8.92 8.81 -1.04
C VAL A 204 7.61 9.47 -1.43
N ASN A 205 6.51 8.82 -1.14
CA ASN A 205 5.16 9.35 -1.33
C ASN A 205 4.63 9.86 0.01
N LEU A 206 4.52 11.16 0.16
CA LEU A 206 3.91 11.79 1.32
C LEU A 206 2.39 11.75 1.16
N ILE A 207 1.71 11.17 2.15
CA ILE A 207 0.27 10.92 2.12
C ILE A 207 -0.41 11.78 3.18
N ARG A 208 -1.48 12.50 2.80
CA ARG A 208 -2.38 13.14 3.75
C ARG A 208 -3.10 12.08 4.54
N PHE A 209 -3.13 12.25 5.86
CA PHE A 209 -3.95 11.39 6.69
C PHE A 209 -5.43 11.78 6.57
N HIS A 210 -6.29 10.81 6.35
CA HIS A 210 -7.73 11.02 6.40
C HIS A 210 -8.26 10.56 7.75
N LYS A 211 -8.93 11.48 8.44
CA LYS A 211 -9.39 11.25 9.80
C LYS A 211 -10.32 10.05 9.89
N ILE A 212 -9.98 9.16 10.79
CA ILE A 212 -10.80 8.00 11.14
C ILE A 212 -11.30 8.13 12.60
N PRO A 213 -12.42 7.46 12.96
CA PRO A 213 -12.92 7.48 14.34
C PRO A 213 -11.86 7.02 15.34
N ASP A 214 -11.84 7.60 16.53
CA ASP A 214 -11.01 7.21 17.68
C ASP A 214 -9.51 7.12 17.38
N PHE A 215 -9.00 7.94 16.47
CA PHE A 215 -7.58 8.10 16.24
C PHE A 215 -7.16 9.55 16.54
N PRO A 216 -6.15 9.77 17.41
CA PRO A 216 -5.91 11.09 18.01
C PRO A 216 -5.26 12.10 17.07
N TYR A 217 -4.54 11.63 16.04
CA TYR A 217 -3.76 12.51 15.17
C TYR A 217 -4.60 13.14 14.07
N GLN A 218 -4.10 14.26 13.57
CA GLN A 218 -4.63 14.98 12.41
C GLN A 218 -3.61 14.89 11.26
N SER A 219 -4.03 15.28 10.06
CA SER A 219 -3.10 15.42 8.93
C SER A 219 -2.21 16.65 9.11
N SER A 220 -0.95 16.51 8.76
CA SER A 220 -0.06 17.67 8.62
C SER A 220 -0.62 18.68 7.61
N SER A 221 -0.32 19.96 7.81
CA SER A 221 -0.72 21.03 6.89
C SER A 221 0.02 20.93 5.54
N ASP A 222 -0.57 21.48 4.49
CA ASP A 222 0.04 21.53 3.16
C ASP A 222 1.41 22.24 3.15
N GLY A 223 1.56 23.27 3.99
CA GLY A 223 2.83 23.97 4.16
C GLY A 223 3.93 23.08 4.71
N VAL A 224 3.62 22.32 5.77
CA VAL A 224 4.55 21.35 6.39
C VAL A 224 4.91 20.25 5.39
N MET A 225 3.91 19.67 4.70
CA MET A 225 4.14 18.63 3.70
C MET A 225 5.02 19.14 2.54
N THR A 226 4.82 20.38 2.12
CA THR A 226 5.62 21.00 1.06
C THR A 226 7.08 21.16 1.48
N VAL A 227 7.32 21.71 2.67
CA VAL A 227 8.68 21.87 3.23
C VAL A 227 9.38 20.52 3.39
N PHE A 228 8.66 19.52 3.88
CA PHE A 228 9.18 18.17 4.07
C PHE A 228 9.56 17.53 2.71
N ARG A 229 8.68 17.62 1.72
CA ARG A 229 8.94 17.17 0.34
C ARG A 229 10.18 17.84 -0.25
N ASP A 230 10.26 19.16 -0.16
CA ASP A 230 11.35 19.93 -0.77
C ASP A 230 12.70 19.62 -0.12
N ARG A 231 12.71 19.34 1.20
CA ARG A 231 13.88 18.88 1.92
C ARG A 231 14.37 17.53 1.45
N LEU A 232 13.46 16.55 1.25
CA LEU A 232 13.79 15.23 0.69
C LEU A 232 14.36 15.36 -0.73
N ASN A 233 13.71 16.15 -1.59
CA ASN A 233 14.16 16.39 -2.95
C ASN A 233 15.53 17.07 -3.00
N LYS A 234 15.80 18.04 -2.12
CA LYS A 234 17.12 18.69 -2.00
C LYS A 234 18.21 17.71 -1.57
N ALA A 235 17.86 16.68 -0.82
CA ALA A 235 18.77 15.61 -0.42
C ALA A 235 18.93 14.50 -1.48
N GLY A 236 18.33 14.64 -2.66
CA GLY A 236 18.41 13.69 -3.77
C GLY A 236 17.41 12.54 -3.71
N ILE A 237 16.44 12.57 -2.79
CA ILE A 237 15.36 11.58 -2.71
C ILE A 237 14.13 12.13 -3.41
N THR A 238 13.70 11.51 -4.50
CA THR A 238 12.47 11.92 -5.20
C THR A 238 11.26 11.79 -4.28
N ALA A 239 10.68 12.89 -3.87
CA ALA A 239 9.51 12.93 -3.00
C ALA A 239 8.34 13.66 -3.65
N THR A 240 7.12 13.13 -3.46
CA THR A 240 5.88 13.73 -3.95
C THR A 240 4.83 13.75 -2.85
N VAL A 241 3.98 14.78 -2.83
CA VAL A 241 2.75 14.77 -2.02
C VAL A 241 1.67 14.16 -2.89
N ARG A 242 1.11 13.01 -2.46
CA ARG A 242 0.04 12.36 -3.21
C ARG A 242 -1.24 13.18 -3.15
N ALA A 243 -1.89 13.32 -4.29
CA ALA A 243 -3.24 13.87 -4.32
C ALA A 243 -4.18 12.92 -3.57
N SER A 244 -4.98 13.46 -2.64
CA SER A 244 -6.08 12.73 -2.02
C SER A 244 -7.13 12.40 -3.07
N ARG A 245 -7.58 11.14 -3.09
CA ARG A 245 -8.62 10.67 -4.00
C ARG A 245 -9.54 9.73 -3.25
N GLY A 246 -10.85 9.82 -3.55
CA GLY A 246 -11.86 8.98 -2.92
C GLY A 246 -12.16 9.35 -1.46
N GLU A 247 -11.78 10.54 -1.00
CA GLU A 247 -12.13 11.02 0.34
C GLU A 247 -13.64 11.24 0.48
N ASP A 248 -14.25 11.78 -0.55
CA ASP A 248 -15.69 12.05 -0.66
C ASP A 248 -16.58 10.79 -0.60
N ILE A 249 -16.02 9.65 -0.97
CA ILE A 249 -16.70 8.33 -0.95
C ILE A 249 -16.13 7.37 0.09
N PHE A 250 -15.33 7.85 1.05
CA PHE A 250 -14.63 7.05 2.07
C PHE A 250 -13.75 5.93 1.50
N ALA A 251 -13.19 6.13 0.31
CA ALA A 251 -12.35 5.16 -0.39
C ALA A 251 -10.89 5.60 -0.49
N ALA A 252 -10.47 6.64 0.23
CA ALA A 252 -9.07 7.03 0.31
C ALA A 252 -8.24 6.00 1.09
N CYS A 253 -6.91 6.05 0.92
CA CYS A 253 -5.99 5.12 1.60
C CYS A 253 -6.24 5.08 3.12
N GLY A 254 -6.42 3.88 3.65
CA GLY A 254 -6.69 3.63 5.07
C GLY A 254 -8.16 3.76 5.50
N MET A 255 -9.08 4.15 4.61
CA MET A 255 -10.49 4.35 4.94
C MET A 255 -11.39 3.15 4.62
N LEU A 256 -10.91 2.18 3.84
CA LEU A 256 -11.70 1.01 3.44
C LEU A 256 -12.09 0.16 4.64
N ALA A 257 -13.36 -0.12 4.77
CA ALA A 257 -13.93 -0.77 5.94
C ALA A 257 -14.87 -1.95 5.63
N GLY A 258 -15.01 -2.33 4.35
CA GLY A 258 -15.94 -3.41 3.96
C GLY A 258 -17.40 -3.11 4.36
N ARG A 259 -17.81 -1.85 4.37
CA ARG A 259 -19.16 -1.47 4.79
C ARG A 259 -20.14 -1.68 3.65
N HIS A 260 -21.20 -2.46 3.92
CA HIS A 260 -22.40 -2.36 3.09
C HIS A 260 -22.95 -0.93 3.18
N LYS A 261 -23.17 -0.28 2.03
CA LYS A 261 -24.09 0.87 1.99
C LYS A 261 -25.49 0.31 2.30
N THR A 262 -25.99 0.56 3.50
CA THR A 262 -27.41 0.41 3.81
C THR A 262 -28.21 1.45 3.05
#